data_818cd16e32cc1bd89ebf12fb0239738d
#
_entry.id   818cd16e32cc1bd89ebf12fb0239738d
#
_cell.length_a   1.000
_cell.length_b   1.000
_cell.length_c   1.000
_cell.angle_alpha   90.00
_cell.angle_beta   90.00
_cell.angle_gamma   90.00
#
_symmetry.space_group_name_H-M   'P 1'
#
loop_
_entity.id
_entity.type
_entity.pdbx_description
1 polymer ?
#
loop_
_entity_poly.entity_id
_entity_poly.type
_entity_poly.pdbx_seq_one_letter_code
_entity_poly.pdbx_strand_id
1 'polypeptide(L)'
;MHFPDSVGRPIFGVDVQIVSEEHQPLSANTVGRIRYKGMAVSSGFYNDPESSLESFHEGWFYPGDLGLLNEEGYLFLKGRFKDMIIRGGINIYPLEIENTLMNNHCVSEAAVISTPSKEFGEEIVAFVSLKAPISSSDLIDFCKTHLAPYKVPKLIQFMDQLPKNSGGKIVKSQLSKMLNN
;
A
#
# COMPACT_ATOMS: atom_id res chain seq x y z
N MET A 1 0.30 18.92 18.16
CA MET A 1 0.14 17.46 18.17
C MET A 1 1.19 16.83 17.23
N HIS A 2 1.76 15.69 17.60
CA HIS A 2 2.77 15.01 16.80
C HIS A 2 2.14 13.75 16.15
N PHE A 3 2.23 13.65 14.82
CA PHE A 3 1.70 12.51 14.04
C PHE A 3 2.86 11.78 13.36
N PRO A 4 3.54 10.85 14.05
CA PRO A 4 4.77 10.22 13.55
C PRO A 4 4.57 9.42 12.26
N ASP A 5 3.35 8.89 12.04
CA ASP A 5 3.04 8.07 10.84
C ASP A 5 2.50 8.90 9.66
N SER A 6 2.41 10.24 9.83
CA SER A 6 1.96 11.13 8.77
C SER A 6 3.13 11.60 7.91
N VAL A 7 2.89 11.75 6.61
CA VAL A 7 3.82 12.42 5.69
C VAL A 7 3.75 13.95 5.77
N GLY A 8 2.92 14.48 6.66
CA GLY A 8 2.77 15.91 6.90
C GLY A 8 1.53 16.51 6.24
N ARG A 9 1.53 17.85 6.14
CA ARG A 9 0.49 18.64 5.46
C ARG A 9 0.95 19.06 4.08
N PRO A 10 0.00 19.36 3.15
CA PRO A 10 0.34 19.93 1.86
C PRO A 10 1.16 21.22 2.02
N ILE A 11 2.14 21.40 1.14
CA ILE A 11 2.90 22.66 1.05
C ILE A 11 2.04 23.78 0.47
N PHE A 12 2.43 25.03 0.69
CA PHE A 12 1.75 26.18 0.12
C PHE A 12 1.64 26.07 -1.42
N GLY A 13 0.46 26.33 -1.96
CA GLY A 13 0.20 26.27 -3.40
C GLY A 13 -0.05 24.87 -3.97
N VAL A 14 -0.18 23.85 -3.11
CA VAL A 14 -0.59 22.48 -3.50
C VAL A 14 -1.85 22.10 -2.76
N ASP A 15 -2.90 21.79 -3.50
CA ASP A 15 -4.14 21.21 -3.00
C ASP A 15 -4.03 19.69 -3.02
N VAL A 16 -4.38 19.03 -1.92
CA VAL A 16 -4.47 17.57 -1.80
C VAL A 16 -5.88 17.18 -1.44
N GLN A 17 -6.41 16.17 -2.10
CA GLN A 17 -7.72 15.60 -1.80
C GLN A 17 -7.65 14.08 -1.76
N ILE A 18 -8.52 13.50 -0.93
CA ILE A 18 -8.83 12.07 -0.94
C ILE A 18 -10.18 11.90 -1.62
N VAL A 19 -10.24 11.01 -2.62
CA VAL A 19 -11.43 10.80 -3.44
C VAL A 19 -11.81 9.34 -3.56
N SER A 20 -13.09 9.09 -3.86
CA SER A 20 -13.61 7.76 -4.21
C SER A 20 -13.12 7.32 -5.61
N GLU A 21 -13.52 6.13 -6.04
CA GLU A 21 -13.25 5.64 -7.41
C GLU A 21 -13.97 6.49 -8.46
N GLU A 22 -15.12 7.09 -8.13
CA GLU A 22 -15.89 8.02 -8.97
C GLU A 22 -15.35 9.46 -8.87
N HIS A 23 -14.16 9.66 -8.34
CA HIS A 23 -13.49 10.96 -8.21
C HIS A 23 -14.19 11.97 -7.28
N GLN A 24 -15.12 11.52 -6.42
CA GLN A 24 -15.82 12.39 -5.46
C GLN A 24 -14.98 12.58 -4.20
N PRO A 25 -14.83 13.83 -3.69
CA PRO A 25 -14.13 14.09 -2.45
C PRO A 25 -14.73 13.32 -1.26
N LEU A 26 -13.87 12.71 -0.45
CA LEU A 26 -14.24 11.98 0.76
C LEU A 26 -14.02 12.84 2.01
N SER A 27 -14.79 12.53 3.05
CA SER A 27 -14.65 13.18 4.36
C SER A 27 -13.32 12.82 5.03
N ALA A 28 -12.92 13.64 6.02
CA ALA A 28 -11.74 13.36 6.83
C ALA A 28 -11.80 11.95 7.45
N ASN A 29 -10.62 11.36 7.67
CA ASN A 29 -10.43 10.01 8.20
C ASN A 29 -10.98 8.87 7.32
N THR A 30 -11.39 9.16 6.06
CA THR A 30 -11.82 8.14 5.09
C THR A 30 -10.68 7.82 4.13
N VAL A 31 -10.40 6.54 3.93
CA VAL A 31 -9.38 6.08 2.98
C VAL A 31 -9.92 6.14 1.55
N GLY A 32 -9.13 6.70 0.64
CA GLY A 32 -9.44 6.77 -0.78
C GLY A 32 -8.20 7.03 -1.63
N ARG A 33 -8.42 7.32 -2.91
CA ARG A 33 -7.35 7.67 -3.84
C ARG A 33 -6.84 9.09 -3.56
N ILE A 34 -5.54 9.23 -3.49
CA ILE A 34 -4.89 10.54 -3.35
C ILE A 34 -4.89 11.22 -4.72
N ARG A 35 -5.29 12.49 -4.76
CA ARG A 35 -5.02 13.38 -5.90
C ARG A 35 -4.49 14.73 -5.41
N TYR A 36 -3.69 15.37 -6.23
CA TYR A 36 -3.20 16.71 -5.91
C TYR A 36 -3.05 17.56 -7.16
N LYS A 37 -3.13 18.89 -6.99
CA LYS A 37 -2.90 19.89 -8.01
C LYS A 37 -2.20 21.11 -7.42
N GLY A 38 -1.57 21.90 -8.26
CA GLY A 38 -0.92 23.15 -7.85
C GLY A 38 0.14 23.58 -8.85
N MET A 39 0.71 24.75 -8.62
CA MET A 39 1.72 25.33 -9.51
C MET A 39 3.01 24.49 -9.58
N ALA A 40 3.30 23.66 -8.58
CA ALA A 40 4.45 22.77 -8.53
C ALA A 40 4.17 21.39 -9.18
N VAL A 41 2.94 21.15 -9.67
CA VAL A 41 2.53 19.87 -10.27
C VAL A 41 2.63 19.99 -11.78
N SER A 42 3.34 19.05 -12.42
CA SER A 42 3.42 18.94 -13.88
C SER A 42 2.03 18.74 -14.49
N SER A 43 1.87 19.09 -15.76
CA SER A 43 0.66 18.82 -16.55
C SER A 43 0.67 17.46 -17.25
N GLY A 44 1.75 16.69 -17.14
CA GLY A 44 1.92 15.37 -17.75
C GLY A 44 3.34 14.84 -17.63
N PHE A 45 3.55 13.62 -18.10
CA PHE A 45 4.88 13.02 -18.21
C PHE A 45 5.55 13.38 -19.54
N TYR A 46 6.86 13.56 -19.52
CA TYR A 46 7.62 13.91 -20.71
C TYR A 46 7.64 12.73 -21.70
N ASN A 47 7.24 12.99 -22.97
CA ASN A 47 7.15 12.00 -24.05
C ASN A 47 6.37 10.71 -23.72
N ASP A 48 5.44 10.77 -22.75
CA ASP A 48 4.59 9.65 -22.37
C ASP A 48 3.13 10.11 -22.25
N PRO A 49 2.42 10.26 -23.39
CA PRO A 49 1.04 10.70 -23.40
C PRO A 49 0.07 9.65 -22.79
N GLU A 50 0.37 8.36 -22.92
CA GLU A 50 -0.48 7.29 -22.39
C GLU A 50 -0.52 7.32 -20.86
N SER A 51 0.64 7.27 -20.20
CA SER A 51 0.71 7.41 -18.74
C SER A 51 0.19 8.77 -18.25
N SER A 52 0.33 9.81 -19.08
CA SER A 52 -0.21 11.12 -18.73
C SER A 52 -1.73 11.12 -18.71
N LEU A 53 -2.39 10.49 -19.71
CA LEU A 53 -3.85 10.36 -19.74
C LEU A 53 -4.38 9.53 -18.56
N GLU A 54 -3.65 8.51 -18.13
CA GLU A 54 -4.03 7.69 -16.98
C GLU A 54 -3.89 8.41 -15.64
N SER A 55 -2.89 9.30 -15.54
CA SER A 55 -2.52 9.91 -14.26
C SER A 55 -2.99 11.35 -14.06
N PHE A 56 -3.36 12.06 -15.13
CA PHE A 56 -3.78 13.46 -15.05
C PHE A 56 -5.20 13.64 -15.58
N HIS A 57 -6.13 14.07 -14.71
CA HIS A 57 -7.52 14.32 -15.04
C HIS A 57 -7.99 15.65 -14.49
N GLU A 58 -8.56 16.49 -15.35
CA GLU A 58 -9.16 17.79 -14.95
C GLU A 58 -8.22 18.66 -14.09
N GLY A 59 -6.92 18.67 -14.42
CA GLY A 59 -5.90 19.43 -13.70
C GLY A 59 -5.44 18.81 -12.37
N TRP A 60 -5.91 17.59 -12.05
CA TRP A 60 -5.46 16.80 -10.92
C TRP A 60 -4.49 15.71 -11.36
N PHE A 61 -3.43 15.51 -10.59
CA PHE A 61 -2.53 14.36 -10.71
C PHE A 61 -2.91 13.28 -9.70
N TYR A 62 -2.98 12.07 -10.17
CA TYR A 62 -3.26 10.85 -9.39
C TYR A 62 -1.99 9.99 -9.34
N PRO A 63 -1.22 9.99 -8.23
CA PRO A 63 0.02 9.22 -8.12
C PRO A 63 -0.20 7.69 -8.07
N GLY A 64 -1.45 7.25 -7.95
CA GLY A 64 -1.83 5.85 -7.76
C GLY A 64 -1.68 5.39 -6.31
N ASP A 65 -1.57 6.31 -5.37
CA ASP A 65 -1.48 6.02 -3.94
C ASP A 65 -2.86 6.15 -3.27
N LEU A 66 -3.03 5.37 -2.19
CA LEU A 66 -4.16 5.45 -1.27
C LEU A 66 -3.74 6.14 0.03
N GLY A 67 -4.65 6.90 0.61
CA GLY A 67 -4.41 7.57 1.86
C GLY A 67 -5.67 8.14 2.47
N LEU A 68 -5.51 8.83 3.59
CA LEU A 68 -6.53 9.64 4.23
C LEU A 68 -5.95 10.97 4.68
N LEU A 69 -6.77 11.99 4.75
CA LEU A 69 -6.50 13.23 5.47
C LEU A 69 -7.25 13.17 6.80
N ASN A 70 -6.58 13.51 7.90
CA ASN A 70 -7.30 13.69 9.16
C ASN A 70 -7.97 15.08 9.21
N GLU A 71 -8.74 15.35 10.27
CA GLU A 71 -9.44 16.63 10.46
C GLU A 71 -8.51 17.84 10.52
N GLU A 72 -7.23 17.62 10.88
CA GLU A 72 -6.21 18.66 10.95
C GLU A 72 -5.44 18.82 9.63
N GLY A 73 -5.80 18.07 8.57
CA GLY A 73 -5.20 18.11 7.23
C GLY A 73 -3.85 17.41 7.10
N TYR A 74 -3.50 16.50 8.02
CA TYR A 74 -2.34 15.64 7.87
C TYR A 74 -2.65 14.44 7.00
N LEU A 75 -1.75 14.14 6.04
CA LEU A 75 -1.86 13.03 5.12
C LEU A 75 -1.20 11.76 5.69
N PHE A 76 -1.92 10.66 5.64
CA PHE A 76 -1.45 9.32 6.01
C PHE A 76 -1.53 8.40 4.78
N LEU A 77 -0.42 7.81 4.38
CA LEU A 77 -0.39 6.85 3.28
C LEU A 77 -0.91 5.48 3.74
N LYS A 78 -1.66 4.81 2.86
CA LYS A 78 -2.23 3.47 3.08
C LYS A 78 -1.72 2.43 2.07
N GLY A 79 -0.94 2.85 1.09
CA GLY A 79 -0.32 1.99 0.07
C GLY A 79 -0.68 2.42 -1.35
N ARG A 80 -0.52 1.48 -2.29
CA ARG A 80 -0.83 1.71 -3.71
C ARG A 80 -2.23 1.18 -4.04
N PHE A 81 -2.99 1.92 -4.84
CA PHE A 81 -4.32 1.51 -5.30
C PHE A 81 -4.28 0.14 -5.99
N LYS A 82 -3.32 -0.07 -6.90
CA LYS A 82 -3.14 -1.32 -7.63
C LYS A 82 -2.70 -2.52 -6.80
N ASP A 83 -2.18 -2.28 -5.59
CA ASP A 83 -1.70 -3.33 -4.69
C ASP A 83 -2.77 -3.70 -3.64
N MET A 84 -3.90 -2.98 -3.61
CA MET A 84 -5.02 -3.26 -2.70
C MET A 84 -5.56 -4.67 -2.96
N ILE A 85 -5.81 -5.41 -1.90
CA ILE A 85 -6.33 -6.78 -1.93
C ILE A 85 -7.82 -6.74 -1.62
N ILE A 86 -8.64 -7.39 -2.45
CA ILE A 86 -10.10 -7.48 -2.22
C ILE A 86 -10.43 -8.90 -1.75
N ARG A 87 -10.48 -9.08 -0.43
CA ARG A 87 -10.76 -10.39 0.18
C ARG A 87 -12.17 -10.44 0.72
N GLY A 88 -13.02 -11.26 0.09
CA GLY A 88 -14.44 -11.39 0.49
C GLY A 88 -15.21 -10.07 0.42
N GLY A 89 -14.89 -9.19 -0.53
CA GLY A 89 -15.48 -7.85 -0.67
C GLY A 89 -14.92 -6.79 0.28
N ILE A 90 -13.90 -7.11 1.08
CA ILE A 90 -13.26 -6.17 2.00
C ILE A 90 -11.94 -5.70 1.41
N ASN A 91 -11.74 -4.38 1.35
CA ASN A 91 -10.50 -3.77 0.92
C ASN A 91 -9.43 -3.90 2.02
N ILE A 92 -8.33 -4.57 1.69
CA ILE A 92 -7.18 -4.77 2.57
C ILE A 92 -5.97 -4.06 1.97
N TYR A 93 -5.29 -3.30 2.81
CA TYR A 93 -4.13 -2.51 2.41
C TYR A 93 -2.84 -3.24 2.80
N PRO A 94 -2.05 -3.78 1.85
CA PRO A 94 -0.82 -4.52 2.13
C PRO A 94 0.14 -3.81 3.06
N LEU A 95 0.27 -2.49 2.95
CA LEU A 95 1.18 -1.68 3.77
C LEU A 95 0.92 -1.83 5.28
N GLU A 96 -0.33 -1.99 5.71
CA GLU A 96 -0.68 -2.20 7.12
C GLU A 96 -0.10 -3.53 7.63
N ILE A 97 -0.19 -4.57 6.82
CA ILE A 97 0.32 -5.91 7.16
C ILE A 97 1.85 -5.92 7.10
N GLU A 98 2.43 -5.28 6.07
CA GLU A 98 3.88 -5.14 5.92
C GLU A 98 4.48 -4.40 7.12
N ASN A 99 3.90 -3.28 7.52
CA ASN A 99 4.33 -2.53 8.71
C ASN A 99 4.20 -3.37 9.99
N THR A 100 3.12 -4.14 10.14
CA THR A 100 2.95 -5.03 11.28
C THR A 100 4.04 -6.08 11.31
N LEU A 101 4.33 -6.75 10.20
CA LEU A 101 5.42 -7.73 10.11
C LEU A 101 6.79 -7.09 10.40
N MET A 102 7.05 -5.90 9.87
CA MET A 102 8.29 -5.15 10.09
C MET A 102 8.51 -4.73 11.56
N ASN A 103 7.43 -4.58 12.35
CA ASN A 103 7.52 -4.32 13.79
C ASN A 103 8.02 -5.54 14.59
N ASN A 104 8.04 -6.74 14.01
CA ASN A 104 8.67 -7.90 14.63
C ASN A 104 10.19 -7.84 14.50
N HIS A 105 10.91 -7.97 15.61
CA HIS A 105 12.36 -7.83 15.67
C HIS A 105 13.13 -8.85 14.83
N CYS A 106 12.53 -9.98 14.45
CA CYS A 106 13.14 -11.00 13.58
C CYS A 106 13.04 -10.67 12.09
N VAL A 107 12.15 -9.73 11.70
CA VAL A 107 11.88 -9.41 10.31
C VAL A 107 12.79 -8.31 9.81
N SER A 108 13.44 -8.52 8.67
CA SER A 108 14.26 -7.54 7.97
C SER A 108 13.43 -6.75 6.96
N GLU A 109 12.66 -7.46 6.11
CA GLU A 109 11.79 -6.87 5.10
C GLU A 109 10.53 -7.72 4.95
N ALA A 110 9.44 -7.09 4.58
CA ALA A 110 8.20 -7.75 4.28
C ALA A 110 7.55 -7.17 3.02
N ALA A 111 6.91 -8.03 2.23
CA ALA A 111 6.06 -7.64 1.11
C ALA A 111 4.81 -8.53 1.10
N VAL A 112 3.66 -7.90 0.93
CA VAL A 112 2.36 -8.59 0.93
C VAL A 112 1.72 -8.43 -0.45
N ILE A 113 1.26 -9.55 -0.98
CA ILE A 113 0.55 -9.64 -2.26
C ILE A 113 -0.71 -10.47 -2.11
N SER A 114 -1.59 -10.41 -3.11
CA SER A 114 -2.72 -11.34 -3.23
C SER A 114 -2.36 -12.56 -4.06
N THR A 115 -3.10 -13.64 -3.81
CA THR A 115 -3.19 -14.83 -4.67
C THR A 115 -4.65 -15.16 -4.88
N PRO A 116 -5.05 -15.76 -6.03
CA PRO A 116 -6.42 -16.17 -6.26
C PRO A 116 -6.94 -17.13 -5.19
N SER A 117 -8.18 -16.93 -4.74
CA SER A 117 -8.87 -17.76 -3.78
C SER A 117 -10.27 -18.11 -4.27
N LYS A 118 -10.65 -19.40 -4.22
CA LYS A 118 -12.00 -19.84 -4.59
C LYS A 118 -13.07 -19.35 -3.63
N GLU A 119 -12.70 -19.14 -2.36
CA GLU A 119 -13.63 -18.79 -1.29
C GLU A 119 -13.82 -17.27 -1.18
N PHE A 120 -12.71 -16.51 -1.28
CA PHE A 120 -12.71 -15.07 -0.99
C PHE A 120 -12.36 -14.20 -2.21
N GLY A 121 -12.20 -14.78 -3.41
CA GLY A 121 -11.69 -14.09 -4.59
C GLY A 121 -10.18 -13.91 -4.54
N GLU A 122 -9.69 -13.25 -3.49
CA GLU A 122 -8.26 -13.08 -3.20
C GLU A 122 -7.91 -13.55 -1.80
N GLU A 123 -6.66 -14.00 -1.63
CA GLU A 123 -6.09 -14.41 -0.34
C GLU A 123 -4.74 -13.72 -0.13
N ILE A 124 -4.38 -13.49 1.13
CA ILE A 124 -3.20 -12.72 1.53
C ILE A 124 -2.00 -13.65 1.66
N VAL A 125 -0.92 -13.33 0.94
CA VAL A 125 0.39 -13.99 1.08
C VAL A 125 1.45 -12.95 1.42
N ALA A 126 2.25 -13.24 2.44
CA ALA A 126 3.39 -12.42 2.81
C ALA A 126 4.71 -13.10 2.43
N PHE A 127 5.63 -12.33 1.86
CA PHE A 127 7.02 -12.71 1.67
C PHE A 127 7.88 -11.93 2.66
N VAL A 128 8.76 -12.63 3.37
CA VAL A 128 9.52 -12.05 4.47
C VAL A 128 10.98 -12.45 4.37
N SER A 129 11.88 -11.49 4.50
CA SER A 129 13.29 -11.77 4.78
C SER A 129 13.57 -11.56 6.26
N LEU A 130 14.44 -12.41 6.82
CA LEU A 130 14.69 -12.47 8.25
C LEU A 130 16.08 -11.91 8.61
N LYS A 131 16.18 -11.27 9.76
CA LYS A 131 17.44 -10.92 10.43
C LYS A 131 17.75 -11.78 11.66
N ALA A 132 16.73 -12.53 12.15
CA ALA A 132 16.89 -13.52 13.20
C ALA A 132 15.89 -14.68 12.97
N PRO A 133 16.20 -15.91 13.42
CA PRO A 133 15.30 -17.07 13.22
C PRO A 133 13.94 -16.89 13.90
N ILE A 134 12.88 -17.22 13.17
CA ILE A 134 11.50 -17.30 13.65
C ILE A 134 10.73 -18.25 12.73
N SER A 135 9.71 -18.94 13.25
CA SER A 135 8.83 -19.78 12.41
C SER A 135 7.73 -18.97 11.75
N SER A 136 7.18 -19.47 10.62
CA SER A 136 6.03 -18.85 9.97
C SER A 136 4.78 -18.87 10.85
N SER A 137 4.60 -19.91 11.69
CA SER A 137 3.50 -19.98 12.66
C SER A 137 3.59 -18.88 13.70
N ASP A 138 4.78 -18.63 14.26
CA ASP A 138 4.98 -17.56 15.26
C ASP A 138 4.74 -16.18 14.68
N LEU A 139 5.14 -15.94 13.41
CA LEU A 139 4.82 -14.68 12.71
C LEU A 139 3.33 -14.53 12.41
N ILE A 140 2.64 -15.62 12.06
CA ILE A 140 1.18 -15.59 11.87
C ILE A 140 0.50 -15.27 13.22
N ASP A 141 0.93 -15.89 14.32
CA ASP A 141 0.38 -15.62 15.65
C ASP A 141 0.68 -14.18 16.10
N PHE A 142 1.87 -13.66 15.80
CA PHE A 142 2.17 -12.25 15.97
C PHE A 142 1.21 -11.35 15.18
N CYS A 143 0.92 -11.67 13.91
CA CYS A 143 -0.06 -10.93 13.12
C CYS A 143 -1.46 -10.98 13.74
N LYS A 144 -1.91 -12.13 14.26
CA LYS A 144 -3.22 -12.28 14.92
C LYS A 144 -3.41 -11.38 16.14
N THR A 145 -2.33 -11.05 16.84
CA THR A 145 -2.39 -10.15 18.02
C THR A 145 -2.42 -8.66 17.64
N HIS A 146 -2.07 -8.31 16.39
CA HIS A 146 -1.94 -6.91 15.96
C HIS A 146 -2.90 -6.52 14.82
N LEU A 147 -3.48 -7.49 14.13
CA LEU A 147 -4.36 -7.28 12.97
C LEU A 147 -5.74 -7.88 13.20
N ALA A 148 -6.73 -7.30 12.53
CA ALA A 148 -8.04 -7.92 12.45
C ALA A 148 -7.94 -9.31 11.76
N PRO A 149 -8.76 -10.32 12.15
CA PRO A 149 -8.63 -11.69 11.64
C PRO A 149 -8.61 -11.81 10.10
N TYR A 150 -9.38 -10.99 9.41
CA TYR A 150 -9.46 -11.01 7.94
C TYR A 150 -8.23 -10.42 7.24
N LYS A 151 -7.33 -9.72 7.98
CA LYS A 151 -6.06 -9.15 7.48
C LYS A 151 -4.86 -10.06 7.72
N VAL A 152 -5.01 -11.12 8.51
CA VAL A 152 -3.90 -12.03 8.82
C VAL A 152 -3.49 -12.81 7.56
N PRO A 153 -2.20 -12.82 7.19
CA PRO A 153 -1.74 -13.62 6.06
C PRO A 153 -2.05 -15.09 6.24
N LYS A 154 -2.57 -15.73 5.19
CA LYS A 154 -2.79 -17.17 5.16
C LYS A 154 -1.47 -17.94 5.06
N LEU A 155 -0.51 -17.36 4.36
CA LEU A 155 0.80 -17.95 4.12
C LEU A 155 1.88 -16.90 4.31
N ILE A 156 2.95 -17.28 5.00
CA ILE A 156 4.20 -16.51 5.06
C ILE A 156 5.31 -17.36 4.43
N GLN A 157 5.93 -16.85 3.39
CA GLN A 157 7.08 -17.45 2.72
C GLN A 157 8.35 -16.68 3.08
N PHE A 158 9.39 -17.42 3.48
CA PHE A 158 10.69 -16.85 3.75
C PHE A 158 11.55 -16.82 2.50
N MET A 159 12.29 -15.74 2.34
CA MET A 159 13.28 -15.54 1.30
C MET A 159 14.55 -14.94 1.90
N ASP A 160 15.71 -15.29 1.38
CA ASP A 160 16.96 -14.65 1.80
C ASP A 160 16.96 -13.15 1.49
N GLN A 161 16.46 -12.78 0.32
CA GLN A 161 16.29 -11.41 -0.13
C GLN A 161 15.01 -11.26 -0.97
N LEU A 162 14.25 -10.21 -0.75
CA LEU A 162 13.13 -9.86 -1.60
C LEU A 162 13.63 -9.23 -2.92
N PRO A 163 12.96 -9.52 -4.07
CA PRO A 163 13.36 -8.97 -5.36
C PRO A 163 13.18 -7.45 -5.38
N LYS A 164 14.23 -6.73 -5.79
CA LYS A 164 14.27 -5.27 -5.83
C LYS A 164 14.64 -4.76 -7.22
N ASN A 165 14.13 -3.59 -7.57
CA ASN A 165 14.60 -2.85 -8.74
C ASN A 165 15.93 -2.11 -8.44
N SER A 166 16.49 -1.44 -9.45
CA SER A 166 17.73 -0.65 -9.32
C SER A 166 17.63 0.48 -8.29
N GLY A 167 16.43 0.95 -7.98
CA GLY A 167 16.17 1.96 -6.94
C GLY A 167 15.96 1.39 -5.54
N GLY A 168 16.15 0.07 -5.32
CA GLY A 168 15.99 -0.59 -4.03
C GLY A 168 14.54 -0.87 -3.62
N LYS A 169 13.54 -0.58 -4.48
CA LYS A 169 12.12 -0.87 -4.19
C LYS A 169 11.79 -2.33 -4.50
N ILE A 170 11.04 -2.97 -3.60
CA ILE A 170 10.56 -4.35 -3.78
C ILE A 170 9.63 -4.44 -5.01
N VAL A 171 9.88 -5.43 -5.87
CA VAL A 171 9.14 -5.67 -7.11
C VAL A 171 8.08 -6.76 -6.87
N LYS A 172 6.90 -6.38 -6.38
CA LYS A 172 5.80 -7.31 -6.04
C LYS A 172 5.36 -8.19 -7.22
N SER A 173 5.45 -7.69 -8.46
CA SER A 173 5.11 -8.47 -9.66
C SER A 173 6.03 -9.69 -9.87
N GLN A 174 7.26 -9.67 -9.37
CA GLN A 174 8.13 -10.85 -9.39
C GLN A 174 7.70 -11.88 -8.34
N LEU A 175 7.27 -11.43 -7.16
CA LEU A 175 6.73 -12.31 -6.11
C LEU A 175 5.47 -13.03 -6.59
N SER A 176 4.55 -12.31 -7.27
CA SER A 176 3.34 -12.91 -7.85
C SER A 176 3.64 -14.00 -8.87
N LYS A 177 4.69 -13.85 -9.68
CA LYS A 177 5.11 -14.89 -10.64
C LYS A 177 5.64 -16.15 -9.95
N MET A 178 6.28 -16.01 -8.78
CA MET A 178 6.82 -17.14 -8.02
C MET A 178 5.72 -18.01 -7.37
N LEU A 179 4.54 -17.45 -7.10
CA LEU A 179 3.40 -18.20 -6.55
C LEU A 179 2.68 -19.02 -7.62
N ASN A 180 2.81 -18.65 -8.90
CA ASN A 180 2.07 -19.26 -10.01
C ASN A 180 2.90 -20.33 -10.76
N ASN A 181 4.15 -20.57 -10.35
CA ASN A 181 5.04 -21.63 -10.84
C ASN A 181 5.13 -22.77 -9.81
#